data_378bc119b660e02425ec82c124c7541c
#
_entry.id   378bc119b660e02425ec82c124c7541c
#
_cell.length_a   1.000
_cell.length_b   1.000
_cell.length_c   1.000
_cell.angle_alpha   90.00
_cell.angle_beta   90.00
_cell.angle_gamma   90.00
#
_symmetry.space_group_name_H-M   'P 1'
#
loop_
_entity.id
_entity.type
_entity.pdbx_description
1 polymer ?
#
loop_
_entity_poly.entity_id
_entity_poly.type
_entity_poly.pdbx_seq_one_letter_code
_entity_poly.pdbx_strand_id
1 'polypeptide(L)'
;FSPGITDALYLGLNHHLNGMLIMNRKIHAGKEYSGGLVEHITLYPGGRKCYCGKQGCFSAYCSGHLLVDDQTRDYEHFFQLLRSGSREESEKWQLFLENLSVAIGSLSALLDCDIILGGTIGAYMIEDDRRRLQQLVRSDYHYAPSSDFICLGYKDVDICACGAAISYVDEFVKSL
;
A
#
# COMPACT_ATOMS: atom_id res chain seq x y z
N PHE A 1 -2.26 15.15 -5.98
CA PHE A 1 -2.10 13.97 -6.85
C PHE A 1 -1.19 14.33 -8.01
N SER A 2 -0.34 13.38 -8.42
CA SER A 2 0.49 13.59 -9.62
C SER A 2 -0.40 13.94 -10.82
N PRO A 3 -0.01 14.90 -11.67
CA PRO A 3 -0.73 15.20 -12.90
C PRO A 3 -0.83 13.93 -13.73
N GLY A 4 -2.06 13.48 -14.02
CA GLY A 4 -2.32 12.29 -14.83
C GLY A 4 -3.05 11.16 -14.10
N ILE A 5 -2.98 11.06 -12.78
CA ILE A 5 -3.73 10.05 -12.01
C ILE A 5 -5.16 10.53 -11.78
N THR A 6 -6.15 9.80 -12.33
CA THR A 6 -7.58 10.06 -12.15
C THR A 6 -8.21 9.08 -11.16
N ASP A 7 -7.86 7.81 -11.32
CA ASP A 7 -8.36 6.70 -10.51
C ASP A 7 -7.19 5.94 -9.94
N ALA A 8 -7.20 5.72 -8.64
CA ALA A 8 -6.13 5.03 -7.94
C ALA A 8 -6.62 4.34 -6.67
N LEU A 9 -5.97 3.25 -6.33
CA LEU A 9 -6.01 2.68 -5.00
C LEU A 9 -4.72 3.05 -4.26
N TYR A 10 -4.83 3.86 -3.23
CA TYR A 10 -3.74 4.12 -2.30
C TYR A 10 -3.66 3.00 -1.27
N LEU A 11 -2.49 2.38 -1.15
CA LEU A 11 -2.15 1.41 -0.12
C LEU A 11 -1.17 2.06 0.86
N GLY A 12 -1.64 2.34 2.06
CA GLY A 12 -0.83 2.86 3.15
C GLY A 12 -0.12 1.70 3.86
N LEU A 13 1.11 1.42 3.42
CA LEU A 13 1.99 0.40 3.98
C LEU A 13 2.59 0.94 5.28
N ASN A 14 1.87 0.76 6.37
CA ASN A 14 2.22 1.21 7.71
C ASN A 14 2.39 0.02 8.65
N HIS A 15 2.56 0.29 9.95
CA HIS A 15 2.53 -0.73 10.98
C HIS A 15 1.26 -1.60 10.88
N HIS A 16 0.11 -0.98 10.64
CA HIS A 16 -1.11 -1.60 10.15
C HIS A 16 -1.39 -1.11 8.73
N LEU A 17 -1.73 -2.02 7.86
CA LEU A 17 -2.13 -1.71 6.49
C LEU A 17 -3.43 -0.92 6.50
N ASN A 18 -3.55 0.04 5.61
CA ASN A 18 -4.79 0.72 5.29
C ASN A 18 -4.89 1.01 3.79
N GLY A 19 -6.07 1.38 3.33
CA GLY A 19 -6.29 1.73 1.94
C GLY A 19 -7.25 2.90 1.76
N MET A 20 -7.19 3.51 0.58
CA MET A 20 -8.10 4.56 0.16
C MET A 20 -8.33 4.48 -1.35
N LEU A 21 -9.59 4.42 -1.74
CA LEU A 21 -9.97 4.40 -3.15
C LEU A 21 -10.21 5.84 -3.64
N ILE A 22 -9.57 6.18 -4.75
CA ILE A 22 -9.71 7.47 -5.43
C ILE A 22 -10.37 7.19 -6.78
N MET A 23 -11.46 7.88 -7.08
CA MET A 23 -12.19 7.78 -8.35
C MET A 23 -12.51 9.17 -8.86
N ASN A 24 -12.21 9.43 -10.14
CA ASN A 24 -12.39 10.74 -10.75
C ASN A 24 -11.73 11.87 -9.92
N ARG A 25 -10.51 11.62 -9.42
CA ARG A 25 -9.72 12.54 -8.58
C ARG A 25 -10.37 12.89 -7.23
N LYS A 26 -11.33 12.09 -6.77
CA LYS A 26 -12.01 12.29 -5.49
C LYS A 26 -11.90 11.02 -4.64
N ILE A 27 -11.81 11.19 -3.33
CA ILE A 27 -11.86 10.08 -2.39
C ILE A 27 -13.24 9.44 -2.47
N HIS A 28 -13.27 8.13 -2.74
CA HIS A 28 -14.49 7.35 -2.69
C HIS A 28 -14.75 6.87 -1.26
N ALA A 29 -15.55 7.62 -0.54
CA ALA A 29 -15.86 7.31 0.87
C ALA A 29 -16.72 6.05 1.05
N GLY A 30 -17.48 5.65 0.00
CA GLY A 30 -18.47 4.57 0.12
C GLY A 30 -19.74 5.01 0.86
N LYS A 31 -20.71 4.11 0.91
CA LYS A 31 -22.02 4.39 1.53
C LYS A 31 -21.93 4.64 3.04
N GLU A 32 -21.07 3.87 3.72
CA GLU A 32 -20.90 3.90 5.19
C GLU A 32 -19.50 4.43 5.57
N TYR A 33 -18.91 5.29 4.74
CA TYR A 33 -17.56 5.82 4.92
C TYR A 33 -16.47 4.76 5.05
N SER A 34 -16.71 3.56 4.51
CA SER A 34 -15.81 2.40 4.56
C SER A 34 -15.15 2.09 3.23
N GLY A 35 -15.17 3.05 2.28
CA GLY A 35 -14.53 2.88 0.99
C GLY A 35 -13.01 2.74 1.13
N GLY A 36 -12.46 1.66 0.57
CA GLY A 36 -11.01 1.43 0.60
C GLY A 36 -10.50 0.59 1.77
N LEU A 37 -11.38 -0.03 2.59
CA LEU A 37 -10.98 -0.97 3.65
C LEU A 37 -10.41 -2.27 3.09
N VAL A 38 -9.34 -2.17 2.31
CA VAL A 38 -8.70 -3.31 1.62
C VAL A 38 -7.97 -4.25 2.58
N GLU A 39 -7.58 -3.78 3.76
CA GLU A 39 -6.82 -4.54 4.75
C GLU A 39 -7.52 -5.80 5.24
N HIS A 40 -8.85 -5.85 5.12
CA HIS A 40 -9.66 -6.99 5.55
C HIS A 40 -10.21 -7.85 4.41
N ILE A 41 -9.80 -7.62 3.16
CA ILE A 41 -10.06 -8.58 2.09
C ILE A 41 -9.34 -9.90 2.41
N THR A 42 -9.96 -11.02 2.05
CA THR A 42 -9.38 -12.34 2.28
C THR A 42 -8.37 -12.64 1.19
N LEU A 43 -7.09 -12.67 1.56
CA LEU A 43 -6.00 -13.03 0.65
C LEU A 43 -5.83 -14.55 0.60
N TYR A 44 -5.82 -15.19 1.76
CA TYR A 44 -5.66 -16.64 1.89
C TYR A 44 -6.74 -17.21 2.83
N PRO A 45 -7.81 -17.82 2.30
CA PRO A 45 -8.86 -18.42 3.13
C PRO A 45 -8.30 -19.42 4.15
N GLY A 46 -8.68 -19.27 5.43
CA GLY A 46 -8.18 -20.12 6.51
C GLY A 46 -6.73 -19.87 6.94
N GLY A 47 -6.09 -18.83 6.41
CA GLY A 47 -4.70 -18.48 6.71
C GLY A 47 -4.48 -17.81 8.07
N ARG A 48 -3.48 -16.92 8.15
CA ARG A 48 -3.08 -16.26 9.41
C ARG A 48 -4.24 -15.51 10.07
N LYS A 49 -4.29 -15.51 11.39
CA LYS A 49 -5.26 -14.71 12.17
C LYS A 49 -5.01 -13.23 11.93
N CYS A 50 -6.08 -12.49 11.72
CA CYS A 50 -6.08 -11.03 11.65
C CYS A 50 -6.61 -10.44 12.97
N TYR A 51 -6.18 -9.23 13.31
CA TYR A 51 -6.66 -8.51 14.50
C TYR A 51 -8.19 -8.26 14.48
N CYS A 52 -8.82 -8.26 13.30
CA CYS A 52 -10.27 -8.14 13.17
C CYS A 52 -11.05 -9.41 13.56
N GLY A 53 -10.37 -10.48 13.95
CA GLY A 53 -10.97 -11.77 14.32
C GLY A 53 -11.13 -12.77 13.15
N LYS A 54 -10.99 -12.32 11.89
CA LYS A 54 -11.02 -13.19 10.70
C LYS A 54 -9.68 -13.87 10.48
N GLN A 55 -9.64 -14.84 9.57
CA GLN A 55 -8.42 -15.48 9.08
C GLN A 55 -8.18 -15.14 7.62
N GLY A 56 -6.90 -14.97 7.26
CA GLY A 56 -6.47 -14.81 5.88
C GLY A 56 -6.60 -13.40 5.32
N CYS A 57 -6.82 -12.37 6.14
CA CYS A 57 -6.91 -10.98 5.70
C CYS A 57 -5.59 -10.47 5.12
N PHE A 58 -5.63 -9.58 4.16
CA PHE A 58 -4.47 -8.92 3.55
C PHE A 58 -3.53 -8.32 4.61
N SER A 59 -4.08 -7.63 5.61
CA SER A 59 -3.31 -7.07 6.73
C SER A 59 -2.47 -8.11 7.50
N ALA A 60 -2.89 -9.36 7.57
CA ALA A 60 -2.14 -10.42 8.24
C ALA A 60 -0.88 -10.86 7.48
N TYR A 61 -0.66 -10.34 6.27
CA TYR A 61 0.47 -10.69 5.40
C TYR A 61 1.29 -9.48 4.93
N CYS A 62 0.72 -8.28 4.94
CA CYS A 62 1.34 -7.07 4.40
C CYS A 62 1.30 -5.87 5.36
N SER A 63 1.28 -6.11 6.66
CA SER A 63 1.44 -5.07 7.69
C SER A 63 2.87 -4.99 8.20
N GLY A 64 3.29 -3.81 8.63
CA GLY A 64 4.67 -3.52 9.02
C GLY A 64 5.16 -4.29 10.25
N HIS A 65 4.26 -4.69 11.15
CA HIS A 65 4.61 -5.54 12.29
C HIS A 65 5.18 -6.92 11.90
N LEU A 66 5.09 -7.30 10.61
CA LEU A 66 5.71 -8.52 10.09
C LEU A 66 7.19 -8.34 9.72
N LEU A 67 7.63 -7.10 9.57
CA LEU A 67 9.00 -6.75 9.20
C LEU A 67 9.86 -6.41 10.43
N VAL A 68 9.27 -5.75 11.42
CA VAL A 68 9.97 -5.24 12.60
C VAL A 68 9.24 -5.60 13.89
N ASP A 69 9.94 -5.52 15.00
CA ASP A 69 9.35 -5.69 16.32
C ASP A 69 8.33 -4.60 16.66
N ASP A 70 7.21 -4.99 17.29
CA ASP A 70 6.09 -4.11 17.61
C ASP A 70 6.46 -2.97 18.58
N GLN A 71 7.47 -3.17 19.43
CA GLN A 71 7.85 -2.20 20.43
C GLN A 71 8.80 -1.14 19.86
N THR A 72 9.78 -1.57 19.08
CA THR A 72 10.80 -0.68 18.52
C THR A 72 10.35 0.02 17.27
N ARG A 73 9.59 -0.68 16.40
CA ARG A 73 9.14 -0.20 15.08
C ARG A 73 10.26 0.42 14.24
N ASP A 74 11.48 -0.12 14.38
CA ASP A 74 12.66 0.43 13.74
C ASP A 74 12.75 0.02 12.27
N TYR A 75 11.94 0.65 11.43
CA TYR A 75 11.94 0.44 9.98
C TYR A 75 13.24 0.92 9.34
N GLU A 76 13.84 1.97 9.86
CA GLU A 76 15.09 2.50 9.32
C GLU A 76 16.20 1.44 9.41
N HIS A 77 16.36 0.83 10.58
CA HIS A 77 17.33 -0.24 10.77
C HIS A 77 17.03 -1.47 9.90
N PHE A 78 15.76 -1.88 9.80
CA PHE A 78 15.35 -2.97 8.92
C PHE A 78 15.77 -2.72 7.47
N PHE A 79 15.48 -1.54 6.92
CA PHE A 79 15.82 -1.22 5.54
C PHE A 79 17.32 -0.99 5.34
N GLN A 80 18.07 -0.51 6.33
CA GLN A 80 19.53 -0.47 6.27
C GLN A 80 20.12 -1.88 6.16
N LEU A 81 19.68 -2.82 6.98
CA LEU A 81 20.11 -4.23 6.91
C LEU A 81 19.70 -4.87 5.58
N LEU A 82 18.48 -4.66 5.13
CA LEU A 82 18.00 -5.14 3.82
C LEU A 82 18.92 -4.65 2.69
N ARG A 83 19.26 -3.36 2.66
CA ARG A 83 20.11 -2.76 1.61
C ARG A 83 21.58 -3.17 1.74
N SER A 84 22.05 -3.57 2.92
CA SER A 84 23.39 -4.16 3.12
C SER A 84 23.47 -5.64 2.72
N GLY A 85 22.36 -6.27 2.33
CA GLY A 85 22.31 -7.65 1.88
C GLY A 85 22.11 -8.67 3.00
N SER A 86 21.57 -8.26 4.14
CA SER A 86 21.19 -9.21 5.20
C SER A 86 20.21 -10.24 4.65
N ARG A 87 20.48 -11.51 4.92
CA ARG A 87 19.66 -12.61 4.41
C ARG A 87 18.28 -12.65 5.06
N GLU A 88 18.22 -12.41 6.36
CA GLU A 88 16.95 -12.46 7.12
C GLU A 88 15.97 -11.40 6.64
N GLU A 89 16.42 -10.13 6.52
CA GLU A 89 15.58 -9.05 6.04
C GLU A 89 15.21 -9.21 4.57
N SER A 90 16.12 -9.78 3.77
CA SER A 90 15.85 -10.08 2.35
C SER A 90 14.75 -11.15 2.19
N GLU A 91 14.77 -12.21 3.00
CA GLU A 91 13.74 -13.25 3.01
C GLU A 91 12.38 -12.68 3.48
N LYS A 92 12.34 -11.88 4.56
CA LYS A 92 11.13 -11.21 5.04
C LYS A 92 10.56 -10.24 3.98
N TRP A 93 11.42 -9.43 3.38
CA TRP A 93 11.01 -8.46 2.36
C TRP A 93 10.49 -9.12 1.10
N GLN A 94 11.15 -10.19 0.66
CA GLN A 94 10.70 -10.98 -0.49
C GLN A 94 9.30 -11.55 -0.25
N LEU A 95 9.06 -12.17 0.91
CA LEU A 95 7.75 -12.71 1.27
C LEU A 95 6.68 -11.61 1.36
N PHE A 96 7.06 -10.43 1.87
CA PHE A 96 6.18 -9.27 1.91
C PHE A 96 5.76 -8.83 0.50
N LEU A 97 6.71 -8.70 -0.43
CA LEU A 97 6.43 -8.32 -1.82
C LEU A 97 5.59 -9.37 -2.55
N GLU A 98 5.83 -10.66 -2.32
CA GLU A 98 5.03 -11.76 -2.89
C GLU A 98 3.58 -11.70 -2.42
N ASN A 99 3.33 -11.53 -1.12
CA ASN A 99 1.96 -11.37 -0.62
C ASN A 99 1.30 -10.08 -1.13
N LEU A 100 2.06 -8.99 -1.22
CA LEU A 100 1.59 -7.73 -1.76
C LEU A 100 1.22 -7.86 -3.25
N SER A 101 1.98 -8.62 -4.04
CA SER A 101 1.67 -8.87 -5.46
C SER A 101 0.35 -9.63 -5.65
N VAL A 102 0.06 -10.62 -4.80
CA VAL A 102 -1.21 -11.35 -4.83
C VAL A 102 -2.39 -10.41 -4.56
N ALA A 103 -2.26 -9.54 -3.55
CA ALA A 103 -3.30 -8.56 -3.24
C ALA A 103 -3.51 -7.57 -4.39
N ILE A 104 -2.42 -6.97 -4.90
CA ILE A 104 -2.48 -5.99 -5.99
C ILE A 104 -3.07 -6.64 -7.25
N GLY A 105 -2.66 -7.85 -7.62
CA GLY A 105 -3.22 -8.55 -8.76
C GLY A 105 -4.73 -8.73 -8.65
N SER A 106 -5.22 -9.17 -7.49
CA SER A 106 -6.66 -9.35 -7.25
C SER A 106 -7.44 -8.02 -7.29
N LEU A 107 -6.85 -6.96 -6.73
CA LEU A 107 -7.47 -5.62 -6.70
C LEU A 107 -7.45 -4.97 -8.08
N SER A 108 -6.37 -5.12 -8.85
CA SER A 108 -6.27 -4.60 -10.22
C SER A 108 -7.31 -5.23 -11.15
N ALA A 109 -7.64 -6.50 -10.97
CA ALA A 109 -8.69 -7.18 -11.74
C ALA A 109 -10.09 -6.59 -11.49
N LEU A 110 -10.31 -5.99 -10.33
CA LEU A 110 -11.60 -5.40 -9.95
C LEU A 110 -11.68 -3.91 -10.26
N LEU A 111 -10.59 -3.17 -10.02
CA LEU A 111 -10.61 -1.70 -9.97
C LEU A 111 -10.09 -1.04 -11.25
N ASP A 112 -9.22 -1.71 -12.02
CA ASP A 112 -8.58 -1.18 -13.24
C ASP A 112 -8.07 0.27 -13.04
N CYS A 113 -7.22 0.48 -12.03
CA CYS A 113 -6.70 1.78 -11.65
C CYS A 113 -5.24 1.72 -11.25
N ASP A 114 -4.59 2.86 -11.12
CA ASP A 114 -3.23 2.95 -10.59
C ASP A 114 -3.17 2.52 -9.12
N ILE A 115 -2.05 1.93 -8.73
CA ILE A 115 -1.77 1.57 -7.32
C ILE A 115 -0.70 2.50 -6.77
N ILE A 116 -1.01 3.23 -5.72
CA ILE A 116 -0.08 4.13 -5.04
C ILE A 116 0.37 3.49 -3.73
N LEU A 117 1.65 3.20 -3.61
CA LEU A 117 2.27 2.66 -2.40
C LEU A 117 2.81 3.79 -1.55
N GLY A 118 2.20 4.04 -0.41
CA GLY A 118 2.60 5.08 0.53
C GLY A 118 2.71 4.55 1.96
N GLY A 119 2.69 5.47 2.92
CA GLY A 119 2.89 5.14 4.34
C GLY A 119 4.35 4.95 4.72
N THR A 120 4.59 4.59 5.98
CA THR A 120 5.95 4.48 6.55
C THR A 120 6.84 3.54 5.76
N ILE A 121 6.36 2.34 5.43
CA ILE A 121 7.13 1.35 4.65
C ILE A 121 7.30 1.84 3.21
N GLY A 122 6.23 2.39 2.60
CA GLY A 122 6.27 2.95 1.26
C GLY A 122 7.36 4.01 1.08
N ALA A 123 7.64 4.81 2.12
CA ALA A 123 8.69 5.82 2.11
C ALA A 123 10.11 5.23 1.98
N TYR A 124 10.33 4.02 2.49
CA TYR A 124 11.62 3.31 2.36
C TYR A 124 11.74 2.50 1.06
N MET A 125 10.65 2.29 0.33
CA MET A 125 10.70 1.59 -0.94
C MET A 125 11.50 2.39 -1.97
N ILE A 126 12.29 1.67 -2.76
CA ILE A 126 13.06 2.23 -3.87
C ILE A 126 12.49 1.75 -5.20
N GLU A 127 12.95 2.33 -6.28
CA GLU A 127 12.48 2.01 -7.63
C GLU A 127 12.65 0.52 -8.00
N ASP A 128 13.70 -0.14 -7.47
CA ASP A 128 13.93 -1.56 -7.70
C ASP A 128 12.87 -2.43 -7.00
N ASP A 129 12.42 -2.04 -5.80
CA ASP A 129 11.32 -2.71 -5.10
C ASP A 129 10.01 -2.59 -5.91
N ARG A 130 9.73 -1.39 -6.43
CA ARG A 130 8.56 -1.13 -7.28
C ARG A 130 8.57 -2.00 -8.55
N ARG A 131 9.72 -2.00 -9.26
CA ARG A 131 9.88 -2.80 -10.48
C ARG A 131 9.72 -4.29 -10.20
N ARG A 132 10.33 -4.79 -9.12
CA ARG A 132 10.20 -6.18 -8.70
C ARG A 132 8.75 -6.54 -8.41
N LEU A 133 8.05 -5.72 -7.63
CA LEU A 133 6.64 -5.92 -7.32
C LEU A 133 5.78 -5.94 -8.59
N GLN A 134 5.99 -5.01 -9.51
CA GLN A 134 5.28 -4.96 -10.78
C GLN A 134 5.55 -6.19 -11.66
N GLN A 135 6.79 -6.71 -11.64
CA GLN A 135 7.13 -7.97 -12.31
C GLN A 135 6.40 -9.17 -11.68
N LEU A 136 6.35 -9.27 -10.35
CA LEU A 136 5.60 -10.31 -9.64
C LEU A 136 4.13 -10.28 -10.03
N VAL A 137 3.49 -9.10 -10.00
CA VAL A 137 2.08 -8.99 -10.41
C VAL A 137 1.90 -9.44 -11.86
N ARG A 138 2.76 -9.03 -12.78
CA ARG A 138 2.67 -9.40 -14.19
C ARG A 138 2.93 -10.87 -14.46
N SER A 139 3.78 -11.52 -13.68
CA SER A 139 4.05 -12.96 -13.84
C SER A 139 2.84 -13.82 -13.45
N ASP A 140 2.09 -13.39 -12.45
CA ASP A 140 1.02 -14.16 -11.87
C ASP A 140 -0.36 -13.82 -12.47
N TYR A 141 -0.49 -12.61 -13.02
CA TYR A 141 -1.77 -12.08 -13.53
C TYR A 141 -1.65 -11.59 -14.96
N HIS A 142 -2.09 -12.40 -15.93
CA HIS A 142 -2.01 -12.10 -17.37
C HIS A 142 -2.81 -10.87 -17.81
N TYR A 143 -3.73 -10.40 -17.00
CA TYR A 143 -4.52 -9.17 -17.24
C TYR A 143 -3.92 -7.92 -16.57
N ALA A 144 -2.77 -8.05 -15.90
CA ALA A 144 -2.09 -6.88 -15.34
C ALA A 144 -1.73 -5.88 -16.46
N PRO A 145 -1.86 -4.56 -16.20
CA PRO A 145 -1.56 -3.55 -17.20
C PRO A 145 -0.15 -3.68 -17.76
N SER A 146 -0.02 -3.48 -19.09
CA SER A 146 1.30 -3.48 -19.76
C SER A 146 2.12 -2.22 -19.44
N SER A 147 1.44 -1.09 -19.19
CA SER A 147 2.05 0.15 -18.70
C SER A 147 2.42 0.06 -17.22
N ASP A 148 3.23 0.99 -16.75
CA ASP A 148 3.50 1.13 -15.31
C ASP A 148 2.24 1.64 -14.61
N PHE A 149 1.75 0.86 -13.66
CA PHE A 149 0.53 1.15 -12.89
C PHE A 149 0.77 1.16 -11.38
N ILE A 150 1.97 0.80 -10.93
CA ILE A 150 2.38 0.88 -9.52
C ILE A 150 3.27 2.11 -9.36
N CYS A 151 2.88 3.02 -8.49
CA CYS A 151 3.57 4.26 -8.19
C CYS A 151 4.02 4.28 -6.74
N LEU A 152 5.23 4.78 -6.46
CA LEU A 152 5.64 5.11 -5.10
C LEU A 152 5.04 6.46 -4.71
N GLY A 153 4.44 6.53 -3.52
CA GLY A 153 3.94 7.75 -2.93
C GLY A 153 5.07 8.71 -2.52
N TYR A 154 4.69 9.88 -2.03
CA TYR A 154 5.65 10.84 -1.51
C TYR A 154 6.37 10.29 -0.27
N LYS A 155 7.67 10.59 -0.15
CA LYS A 155 8.53 10.13 0.94
C LYS A 155 8.56 11.08 2.15
N ASP A 156 7.61 12.02 2.22
CA ASP A 156 7.59 13.01 3.28
C ASP A 156 6.84 12.48 4.51
N VAL A 157 7.46 12.64 5.69
CA VAL A 157 6.89 12.19 6.98
C VAL A 157 5.62 12.98 7.32
N ASP A 158 5.48 14.22 6.83
CA ASP A 158 4.37 15.12 7.14
C ASP A 158 3.19 15.01 6.16
N ILE A 159 3.22 14.02 5.25
CA ILE A 159 2.21 13.90 4.19
C ILE A 159 0.77 13.73 4.72
N CYS A 160 0.62 13.10 5.89
CA CYS A 160 -0.69 12.96 6.54
C CYS A 160 -1.21 14.32 7.03
N ALA A 161 -0.34 15.14 7.63
CA ALA A 161 -0.68 16.50 8.08
C ALA A 161 -0.97 17.41 6.88
N CYS A 162 -0.16 17.34 5.83
CA CYS A 162 -0.40 18.06 4.58
C CYS A 162 -1.74 17.65 3.94
N GLY A 163 -2.04 16.35 3.88
CA GLY A 163 -3.30 15.85 3.33
C GLY A 163 -4.52 16.34 4.11
N ALA A 164 -4.44 16.38 5.44
CA ALA A 164 -5.49 16.95 6.28
C ALA A 164 -5.66 18.45 6.06
N ALA A 165 -4.56 19.20 5.94
CA ALA A 165 -4.58 20.65 5.73
C ALA A 165 -5.18 21.04 4.37
N ILE A 166 -4.94 20.26 3.31
CA ILE A 166 -5.44 20.55 1.95
C ILE A 166 -6.97 20.68 1.93
N SER A 167 -7.69 19.86 2.70
CA SER A 167 -9.16 19.92 2.76
C SER A 167 -9.65 21.27 3.25
N TYR A 168 -9.00 21.86 4.26
CA TYR A 168 -9.33 23.17 4.80
C TYR A 168 -8.94 24.31 3.83
N VAL A 169 -7.80 24.17 3.16
CA VAL A 169 -7.36 25.14 2.14
C VAL A 169 -8.34 25.16 0.97
N ASP A 170 -8.78 23.99 0.49
CA ASP A 170 -9.75 23.90 -0.60
C ASP A 170 -11.13 24.49 -0.24
N GLU A 171 -11.60 24.30 0.99
CA GLU A 171 -12.83 24.94 1.48
C GLU A 171 -12.66 26.47 1.57
N PHE A 172 -11.53 26.93 2.10
CA PHE A 172 -11.26 28.36 2.20
C PHE A 172 -11.21 29.03 0.82
N VAL A 173 -10.48 28.45 -0.14
CA VAL A 173 -10.39 28.98 -1.52
C VAL A 173 -11.75 29.02 -2.21
N LYS A 174 -12.62 28.03 -1.99
CA LYS A 174 -13.97 28.01 -2.54
C LYS A 174 -14.92 29.02 -1.89
N SER A 175 -14.57 29.55 -0.72
CA SER A 175 -15.35 30.56 0.00
C SER A 175 -14.99 32.01 -0.38
N LEU A 176 -13.90 32.19 -1.13
CA LEU A 176 -13.47 33.47 -1.70
C LEU A 176 -14.12 33.74 -3.03
#